data_7b1d85a0223e391d1bdb1c6921102e80
#
_entry.id   7b1d85a0223e391d1bdb1c6921102e80
#
_cell.length_a   1.000
_cell.length_b   1.000
_cell.length_c   1.000
_cell.angle_alpha   90.00
_cell.angle_beta   90.00
_cell.angle_gamma   90.00
#
_symmetry.space_group_name_H-M   'P 1'
#
loop_
_entity.id
_entity.type
_entity.pdbx_description
1 polymer ?
#
loop_
_entity_poly.entity_id
_entity_poly.type
_entity_poly.pdbx_seq_one_letter_code
_entity_poly.pdbx_strand_id
1 'polypeptide(L)'
;LLSHLHLDHLHAPSLRRVTPGATVVAPRGAERFASAGGAAGVTSVLRGDIVDIGDVSVETVYAAHKAGRGPLSRASAEPVGYVVRTAGVSIYFAGDTDLFDAMRTIGPVDVALVPIWGWGPSLGELHLDPTSAATAAQMLDPAVVIPIHWGTYSPLRLGTAAPTWLDRPVHEFRKRLDALGLVDRLVALDPGGSLEMVSADGRPRIHPRSG
;
A
#
# COMPACT_ATOMS: atom_id res chain seq x y z
N LEU A 1 -0.67 0.35 10.31
CA LEU A 1 0.68 0.47 9.74
C LEU A 1 0.80 1.80 9.00
N LEU A 2 1.92 2.53 9.15
CA LEU A 2 2.26 3.74 8.40
C LEU A 2 3.51 3.49 7.57
N SER A 3 3.46 3.74 6.27
CA SER A 3 4.59 3.48 5.37
C SER A 3 5.62 4.63 5.35
N HIS A 4 5.18 5.88 5.38
CA HIS A 4 6.04 7.06 5.28
C HIS A 4 5.35 8.36 5.72
N LEU A 5 6.05 9.50 5.60
CA LEU A 5 5.62 10.77 6.18
C LEU A 5 4.73 11.64 5.30
N HIS A 6 4.50 11.35 4.02
CA HIS A 6 3.68 12.20 3.16
C HIS A 6 2.29 12.45 3.73
N LEU A 7 1.69 13.59 3.39
CA LEU A 7 0.46 14.07 4.04
C LEU A 7 -0.78 13.23 3.72
N ASP A 8 -0.79 12.54 2.61
CA ASP A 8 -1.84 11.62 2.17
C ASP A 8 -1.75 10.24 2.85
N HIS A 9 -0.57 9.86 3.39
CA HIS A 9 -0.36 8.63 4.15
C HIS A 9 -0.38 8.88 5.66
N LEU A 10 0.27 9.92 6.14
CA LEU A 10 0.26 10.30 7.54
C LEU A 10 -0.58 11.58 7.74
N HIS A 11 -1.90 11.44 7.62
CA HIS A 11 -2.87 12.52 7.83
C HIS A 11 -3.45 12.45 9.24
N ALA A 12 -3.00 13.35 10.13
CA ALA A 12 -3.39 13.34 11.55
C ALA A 12 -4.92 13.37 11.80
N PRO A 13 -5.75 14.14 11.03
CA PRO A 13 -7.19 14.05 11.19
C PRO A 13 -7.79 12.68 10.87
N SER A 14 -7.27 11.96 9.88
CA SER A 14 -7.70 10.59 9.56
C SER A 14 -7.28 9.62 10.66
N LEU A 15 -6.03 9.73 11.15
CA LEU A 15 -5.55 8.89 12.25
C LEU A 15 -6.45 9.02 13.47
N ARG A 16 -6.82 10.24 13.87
CA ARG A 16 -7.73 10.47 15.01
C ARG A 16 -9.07 9.75 14.89
N ARG A 17 -9.51 9.43 13.68
CA ARG A 17 -10.78 8.73 13.44
C ARG A 17 -10.63 7.21 13.43
N VAL A 18 -9.50 6.70 12.96
CA VAL A 18 -9.30 5.25 12.75
C VAL A 18 -8.46 4.58 13.81
N THR A 19 -7.76 5.34 14.65
CA THR A 19 -6.84 4.79 15.67
C THR A 19 -7.19 5.07 17.13
N PRO A 20 -8.42 5.42 17.54
CA PRO A 20 -8.70 5.58 18.98
C PRO A 20 -8.36 4.30 19.75
N GLY A 21 -7.35 4.38 20.62
CA GLY A 21 -6.88 3.21 21.38
C GLY A 21 -5.99 2.22 20.63
N ALA A 22 -5.67 2.45 19.36
CA ALA A 22 -4.82 1.55 18.59
C ALA A 22 -3.33 1.89 18.73
N THR A 23 -2.49 0.87 18.66
CA THR A 23 -1.05 1.02 18.45
C THR A 23 -0.76 1.20 16.96
N VAL A 24 0.09 2.16 16.64
CA VAL A 24 0.54 2.45 15.28
C VAL A 24 1.97 1.95 15.10
N VAL A 25 2.21 1.09 14.14
CA VAL A 25 3.57 0.73 13.68
C VAL A 25 3.97 1.73 12.60
N ALA A 26 5.10 2.40 12.78
CA ALA A 26 5.53 3.49 11.92
C ALA A 26 7.06 3.52 11.77
N PRO A 27 7.60 4.00 10.64
CA PRO A 27 9.04 4.15 10.47
C PRO A 27 9.60 5.14 11.47
N ARG A 28 10.85 4.91 11.92
CA ARG A 28 11.57 5.78 12.86
C ARG A 28 11.61 7.23 12.33
N GLY A 29 11.21 8.17 13.18
CA GLY A 29 11.06 9.58 12.82
C GLY A 29 9.60 10.00 12.56
N ALA A 30 8.67 9.06 12.48
CA ALA A 30 7.23 9.33 12.32
C ALA A 30 6.47 9.44 13.66
N GLU A 31 7.09 9.08 14.79
CA GLU A 31 6.43 8.89 16.09
C GLU A 31 5.62 10.11 16.54
N ARG A 32 6.24 11.29 16.49
CA ARG A 32 5.57 12.54 16.92
C ARG A 32 4.30 12.84 16.12
N PHE A 33 4.28 12.48 14.83
CA PHE A 33 3.15 12.72 13.94
C PHE A 33 2.04 11.69 14.17
N ALA A 34 2.41 10.43 14.40
CA ALA A 34 1.48 9.36 14.73
C ALA A 34 0.81 9.62 16.10
N SER A 35 1.58 10.05 17.10
CA SER A 35 1.06 10.44 18.42
C SER A 35 0.15 11.66 18.33
N ALA A 36 0.51 12.69 17.54
CA ALA A 36 -0.36 13.84 17.28
C ALA A 36 -1.64 13.45 16.52
N GLY A 37 -1.63 12.33 15.82
CA GLY A 37 -2.77 11.66 15.21
C GLY A 37 -3.66 10.89 16.20
N GLY A 38 -3.33 10.86 17.51
CA GLY A 38 -4.18 10.22 18.53
C GLY A 38 -3.93 8.72 18.72
N ALA A 39 -2.81 8.18 18.21
CA ALA A 39 -2.41 6.81 18.50
C ALA A 39 -2.19 6.62 20.02
N ALA A 40 -2.69 5.50 20.59
CA ALA A 40 -2.48 5.17 22.00
C ALA A 40 -1.04 4.73 22.28
N GLY A 41 -0.38 4.17 21.27
CA GLY A 41 1.03 3.79 21.29
C GLY A 41 1.60 3.85 19.87
N VAL A 42 2.93 4.04 19.80
CA VAL A 42 3.65 3.99 18.52
C VAL A 42 4.82 3.05 18.66
N THR A 43 4.84 2.00 17.84
CA THR A 43 5.99 1.12 17.67
C THR A 43 6.84 1.63 16.51
N SER A 44 8.02 2.11 16.83
CA SER A 44 8.97 2.64 15.84
C SER A 44 9.79 1.51 15.23
N VAL A 45 9.85 1.47 13.90
CA VAL A 45 10.53 0.40 13.17
C VAL A 45 11.54 0.93 12.15
N LEU A 46 12.53 0.11 11.84
CA LEU A 46 13.45 0.25 10.74
C LEU A 46 13.26 -0.92 9.77
N ARG A 47 13.77 -0.76 8.56
CA ARG A 47 13.85 -1.86 7.59
C ARG A 47 14.52 -3.09 8.21
N GLY A 48 13.88 -4.25 8.07
CA GLY A 48 14.32 -5.53 8.62
C GLY A 48 13.77 -5.84 10.02
N ASP A 49 13.13 -4.88 10.70
CA ASP A 49 12.49 -5.14 11.97
C ASP A 49 11.24 -6.01 11.79
N ILE A 50 11.00 -6.87 12.77
CA ILE A 50 9.78 -7.69 12.88
C ILE A 50 9.08 -7.32 14.18
N VAL A 51 7.77 -7.07 14.09
CA VAL A 51 6.91 -6.75 15.23
C VAL A 51 5.78 -7.76 15.30
N ASP A 52 5.67 -8.46 16.43
CA ASP A 52 4.56 -9.38 16.67
C ASP A 52 3.44 -8.66 17.45
N ILE A 53 2.22 -8.77 16.94
CA ILE A 53 1.00 -8.18 17.51
C ILE A 53 -0.04 -9.29 17.62
N GLY A 54 -0.12 -9.95 18.77
CA GLY A 54 -0.91 -11.16 18.92
C GLY A 54 -0.44 -12.25 17.95
N ASP A 55 -1.35 -12.77 17.14
CA ASP A 55 -1.05 -13.82 16.14
C ASP A 55 -0.56 -13.27 14.80
N VAL A 56 -0.31 -11.97 14.72
CA VAL A 56 0.12 -11.29 13.50
C VAL A 56 1.59 -10.91 13.62
N SER A 57 2.41 -11.32 12.67
CA SER A 57 3.79 -10.87 12.50
C SER A 57 3.88 -9.84 11.39
N VAL A 58 4.53 -8.72 11.65
CA VAL A 58 4.72 -7.60 10.71
C VAL A 58 6.20 -7.39 10.48
N GLU A 59 6.69 -7.77 9.31
CA GLU A 59 8.06 -7.54 8.85
C GLU A 59 8.12 -6.22 8.09
N THR A 60 9.10 -5.38 8.42
CA THR A 60 9.33 -4.09 7.76
C THR A 60 10.33 -4.28 6.62
N VAL A 61 9.92 -3.94 5.39
CA VAL A 61 10.74 -4.09 4.19
C VAL A 61 11.04 -2.75 3.53
N TYR A 62 12.02 -2.73 2.63
CA TYR A 62 12.42 -1.54 1.89
C TYR A 62 11.30 -1.02 0.99
N ALA A 63 11.21 0.31 0.85
CA ALA A 63 10.43 1.00 -0.17
C ALA A 63 11.28 2.09 -0.83
N ALA A 64 11.30 2.12 -2.16
CA ALA A 64 12.07 3.09 -2.95
C ALA A 64 11.28 4.39 -3.10
N HIS A 65 11.27 5.23 -2.06
CA HIS A 65 10.48 6.46 -2.05
C HIS A 65 11.18 7.59 -1.28
N LYS A 66 10.61 8.81 -1.31
CA LYS A 66 11.17 10.00 -0.66
C LYS A 66 10.93 9.96 0.85
N ALA A 67 11.98 10.23 1.62
CA ALA A 67 11.95 10.18 3.09
C ALA A 67 11.29 11.41 3.76
N GLY A 68 11.09 12.51 3.03
CA GLY A 68 10.57 13.77 3.56
C GLY A 68 9.06 13.78 3.78
N ARG A 69 8.59 14.72 4.61
CA ARG A 69 7.15 14.94 4.80
C ARG A 69 6.54 15.87 3.74
N GLY A 70 7.35 16.66 3.09
CA GLY A 70 6.96 17.66 2.09
C GLY A 70 7.98 18.78 1.99
N PRO A 71 7.86 19.68 1.00
CA PRO A 71 8.89 20.63 0.62
C PRO A 71 9.27 21.65 1.71
N LEU A 72 8.37 21.93 2.64
CA LEU A 72 8.59 22.87 3.74
C LEU A 72 8.92 22.19 5.07
N SER A 73 9.09 20.87 5.09
CA SER A 73 9.35 20.09 6.31
C SER A 73 10.78 19.58 6.34
N ARG A 74 11.43 19.72 7.51
CA ARG A 74 12.72 19.07 7.79
C ARG A 74 12.57 17.67 8.38
N ALA A 75 11.34 17.20 8.57
CA ALA A 75 11.09 15.86 9.05
C ALA A 75 11.44 14.84 7.98
N SER A 76 12.10 13.78 8.40
CA SER A 76 12.51 12.66 7.55
C SER A 76 12.31 11.35 8.30
N ALA A 77 11.82 10.34 7.60
CA ALA A 77 11.78 8.95 8.02
C ALA A 77 11.98 8.08 6.78
N GLU A 78 12.74 6.99 6.91
CA GLU A 78 12.92 6.05 5.80
C GLU A 78 11.57 5.45 5.41
N PRO A 79 11.14 5.55 4.14
CA PRO A 79 9.92 4.90 3.68
C PRO A 79 10.03 3.39 3.76
N VAL A 80 8.95 2.73 4.14
CA VAL A 80 8.91 1.28 4.30
C VAL A 80 7.64 0.68 3.72
N GLY A 81 7.76 -0.55 3.25
CA GLY A 81 6.66 -1.47 3.05
C GLY A 81 6.55 -2.43 4.23
N TYR A 82 5.53 -3.26 4.23
CA TYR A 82 5.28 -4.26 5.26
C TYR A 82 4.87 -5.60 4.66
N VAL A 83 5.39 -6.68 5.22
CA VAL A 83 4.84 -8.02 4.99
C VAL A 83 4.16 -8.46 6.28
N VAL A 84 2.84 -8.61 6.20
CA VAL A 84 2.00 -9.04 7.31
C VAL A 84 1.72 -10.52 7.16
N ARG A 85 2.00 -11.32 8.20
CA ARG A 85 1.74 -12.77 8.22
C ARG A 85 0.81 -13.12 9.36
N THR A 86 -0.24 -13.86 9.07
CA THR A 86 -1.19 -14.38 10.05
C THR A 86 -1.90 -15.61 9.53
N ALA A 87 -2.13 -16.62 10.39
CA ALA A 87 -2.96 -17.81 10.09
C ALA A 87 -2.66 -18.46 8.71
N GLY A 88 -1.40 -18.46 8.28
CA GLY A 88 -0.97 -19.04 7.00
C GLY A 88 -1.22 -18.15 5.78
N VAL A 89 -1.54 -16.88 5.97
CA VAL A 89 -1.69 -15.86 4.92
C VAL A 89 -0.59 -14.81 5.04
N SER A 90 0.00 -14.44 3.90
CA SER A 90 0.99 -13.39 3.78
C SER A 90 0.50 -12.26 2.89
N ILE A 91 0.58 -11.01 3.39
CA ILE A 91 0.11 -9.82 2.70
C ILE A 91 1.27 -8.82 2.60
N TYR A 92 1.66 -8.47 1.39
CA TYR A 92 2.59 -7.37 1.17
C TYR A 92 1.83 -6.07 0.96
N PHE A 93 2.11 -5.08 1.79
CA PHE A 93 1.68 -3.69 1.64
C PHE A 93 2.88 -2.85 1.25
N ALA A 94 2.91 -2.41 0.00
CA ALA A 94 4.07 -1.69 -0.55
C ALA A 94 4.25 -0.29 0.04
N GLY A 95 3.18 0.39 0.46
CA GLY A 95 3.18 1.84 0.62
C GLY A 95 3.43 2.51 -0.74
N ASP A 96 4.01 3.71 -0.74
CA ASP A 96 4.52 4.32 -1.98
C ASP A 96 5.95 3.85 -2.23
N THR A 97 6.21 3.44 -3.46
CA THR A 97 7.51 2.94 -3.88
C THR A 97 7.67 3.04 -5.40
N ASP A 98 8.90 3.12 -5.85
CA ASP A 98 9.29 2.78 -7.22
C ASP A 98 9.65 1.29 -7.32
N LEU A 99 9.92 0.81 -8.52
CA LEU A 99 10.41 -0.53 -8.77
C LEU A 99 11.85 -0.68 -8.27
N PHE A 100 12.15 -1.79 -7.59
CA PHE A 100 13.51 -2.13 -7.14
C PHE A 100 13.74 -3.64 -7.19
N ASP A 101 14.98 -4.05 -7.46
CA ASP A 101 15.33 -5.45 -7.73
C ASP A 101 15.02 -6.41 -6.57
N ALA A 102 15.18 -5.93 -5.32
CA ALA A 102 14.95 -6.75 -4.14
C ALA A 102 13.47 -7.10 -3.90
N MET A 103 12.50 -6.56 -4.69
CA MET A 103 11.10 -7.02 -4.65
C MET A 103 10.98 -8.53 -4.88
N ARG A 104 11.87 -9.13 -5.67
CA ARG A 104 11.93 -10.58 -5.91
C ARG A 104 12.17 -11.41 -4.64
N THR A 105 12.76 -10.80 -3.61
CA THR A 105 13.06 -11.48 -2.33
C THR A 105 11.96 -11.28 -1.29
N ILE A 106 10.99 -10.40 -1.56
CA ILE A 106 9.81 -10.22 -0.70
C ILE A 106 8.79 -11.32 -0.96
N GLY A 107 8.59 -11.70 -2.23
CA GLY A 107 7.67 -12.76 -2.64
C GLY A 107 8.25 -14.19 -2.50
N PRO A 108 7.44 -15.24 -2.76
CA PRO A 108 6.01 -15.11 -3.06
C PRO A 108 5.17 -14.72 -1.84
N VAL A 109 4.07 -14.00 -2.08
CA VAL A 109 3.08 -13.62 -1.08
C VAL A 109 1.67 -13.99 -1.55
N ASP A 110 0.72 -14.18 -0.63
CA ASP A 110 -0.65 -14.49 -1.02
C ASP A 110 -1.36 -13.27 -1.61
N VAL A 111 -1.17 -12.11 -1.00
CA VAL A 111 -1.76 -10.84 -1.48
C VAL A 111 -0.68 -9.78 -1.59
N ALA A 112 -0.67 -9.04 -2.71
CA ALA A 112 0.14 -7.84 -2.86
C ALA A 112 -0.75 -6.61 -3.06
N LEU A 113 -0.64 -5.63 -2.16
CA LEU A 113 -1.23 -4.29 -2.27
C LEU A 113 -0.18 -3.39 -2.93
N VAL A 114 -0.34 -3.13 -4.23
CA VAL A 114 0.67 -2.43 -5.04
C VAL A 114 0.14 -1.08 -5.51
N PRO A 115 0.85 0.04 -5.25
CA PRO A 115 0.46 1.32 -5.81
C PRO A 115 0.61 1.31 -7.34
N ILE A 116 -0.35 1.88 -8.06
CA ILE A 116 -0.34 1.93 -9.53
C ILE A 116 -0.35 3.34 -10.09
N TRP A 117 -0.42 4.35 -9.22
CA TRP A 117 -0.43 5.77 -9.58
C TRP A 117 -0.07 6.62 -8.36
N GLY A 118 -0.54 7.84 -8.37
CA GLY A 118 -0.52 8.84 -7.34
C GLY A 118 -1.79 9.69 -7.43
N TRP A 119 -1.70 10.92 -7.00
CA TRP A 119 -2.79 11.87 -7.13
C TRP A 119 -2.45 12.97 -8.14
N GLY A 120 -3.41 13.27 -9.01
CA GLY A 120 -3.25 14.25 -10.06
C GLY A 120 -3.02 13.65 -11.45
N PRO A 121 -2.90 14.51 -12.47
CA PRO A 121 -2.79 14.09 -13.87
C PRO A 121 -1.40 13.55 -14.24
N SER A 122 -0.39 13.81 -13.42
CA SER A 122 1.00 13.37 -13.64
C SER A 122 1.53 12.65 -12.42
N LEU A 123 2.27 11.58 -12.66
CA LEU A 123 2.95 10.81 -11.63
C LEU A 123 4.29 11.49 -11.28
N GLY A 124 4.57 11.62 -9.99
CA GLY A 124 5.87 12.08 -9.50
C GLY A 124 6.95 10.99 -9.60
N GLU A 125 8.20 11.40 -9.37
CA GLU A 125 9.33 10.46 -9.26
C GLU A 125 9.14 9.49 -8.09
N LEU A 126 9.75 8.32 -8.18
CA LEU A 126 9.74 7.27 -7.15
C LEU A 126 8.32 6.77 -6.81
N HIS A 127 7.52 6.57 -7.84
CA HIS A 127 6.21 5.92 -7.79
C HIS A 127 6.10 4.89 -8.91
N LEU A 128 5.43 3.79 -8.62
CA LEU A 128 5.04 2.83 -9.65
C LEU A 128 3.94 3.40 -10.54
N ASP A 129 4.15 3.35 -11.84
CA ASP A 129 3.09 3.50 -12.84
C ASP A 129 2.46 2.12 -13.15
N PRO A 130 1.39 2.04 -13.93
CA PRO A 130 0.76 0.76 -14.26
C PRO A 130 1.70 -0.27 -14.91
N THR A 131 2.75 0.15 -15.61
CA THR A 131 3.70 -0.75 -16.25
C THR A 131 4.70 -1.31 -15.24
N SER A 132 5.33 -0.44 -14.46
CA SER A 132 6.27 -0.84 -13.42
C SER A 132 5.56 -1.61 -12.29
N ALA A 133 4.30 -1.26 -11.98
CA ALA A 133 3.48 -2.01 -11.02
C ALA A 133 3.18 -3.44 -11.49
N ALA A 134 2.92 -3.67 -12.78
CA ALA A 134 2.75 -5.02 -13.34
C ALA A 134 4.05 -5.82 -13.27
N THR A 135 5.21 -5.17 -13.49
CA THR A 135 6.51 -5.79 -13.28
C THR A 135 6.74 -6.13 -11.81
N ALA A 136 6.37 -5.25 -10.88
CA ALA A 136 6.43 -5.53 -9.45
C ALA A 136 5.55 -6.74 -9.09
N ALA A 137 4.32 -6.83 -9.60
CA ALA A 137 3.46 -7.99 -9.42
C ALA A 137 4.09 -9.28 -9.93
N GLN A 138 4.77 -9.26 -11.09
CA GLN A 138 5.50 -10.40 -11.59
C GLN A 138 6.68 -10.81 -10.69
N MET A 139 7.39 -9.84 -10.10
CA MET A 139 8.50 -10.09 -9.18
C MET A 139 8.04 -10.67 -7.84
N LEU A 140 6.91 -10.19 -7.33
CA LEU A 140 6.32 -10.59 -6.04
C LEU A 140 5.60 -11.93 -6.12
N ASP A 141 5.20 -12.35 -7.32
CA ASP A 141 4.44 -13.58 -7.61
C ASP A 141 3.25 -13.83 -6.66
N PRO A 142 2.35 -12.84 -6.44
CA PRO A 142 1.24 -12.97 -5.51
C PRO A 142 0.15 -13.89 -6.07
N ALA A 143 -0.60 -14.55 -5.18
CA ALA A 143 -1.84 -15.21 -5.60
C ALA A 143 -2.90 -14.18 -6.03
N VAL A 144 -2.90 -13.01 -5.37
CA VAL A 144 -3.79 -11.88 -5.66
C VAL A 144 -3.01 -10.58 -5.67
N VAL A 145 -3.28 -9.72 -6.66
CA VAL A 145 -2.78 -8.35 -6.68
C VAL A 145 -3.93 -7.36 -6.59
N ILE A 146 -3.84 -6.46 -5.62
CA ILE A 146 -4.81 -5.39 -5.40
C ILE A 146 -4.14 -4.05 -5.70
N PRO A 147 -4.60 -3.33 -6.74
CA PRO A 147 -4.08 -2.01 -7.04
C PRO A 147 -4.55 -1.00 -6.00
N ILE A 148 -3.63 -0.24 -5.45
CA ILE A 148 -3.88 0.85 -4.50
C ILE A 148 -3.32 2.16 -5.01
N HIS A 149 -3.55 3.26 -4.28
CA HIS A 149 -3.02 4.60 -4.54
C HIS A 149 -3.43 5.19 -5.91
N TRP A 150 -4.68 4.98 -6.32
CA TRP A 150 -5.28 5.50 -7.55
C TRP A 150 -6.74 5.91 -7.30
N GLY A 151 -7.31 6.72 -8.20
CA GLY A 151 -8.75 6.98 -8.25
C GLY A 151 -9.34 7.88 -7.14
N THR A 152 -8.57 8.28 -6.13
CA THR A 152 -9.12 8.90 -4.91
C THR A 152 -8.92 10.41 -4.86
N TYR A 153 -7.73 10.91 -5.12
CA TYR A 153 -7.39 12.32 -4.95
C TYR A 153 -7.31 13.07 -6.27
N SER A 154 -8.03 14.19 -6.34
CA SER A 154 -7.92 15.17 -7.41
C SER A 154 -7.61 16.54 -6.83
N PRO A 155 -6.53 17.21 -7.24
CA PRO A 155 -6.20 18.55 -6.75
C PRO A 155 -7.23 19.61 -7.17
N LEU A 156 -8.01 19.34 -8.20
CA LEU A 156 -9.02 20.27 -8.73
C LEU A 156 -10.29 19.48 -9.08
N ARG A 157 -11.38 19.80 -8.40
CA ARG A 157 -12.73 19.47 -8.85
C ARG A 157 -13.12 20.50 -9.94
N LEU A 158 -12.82 20.20 -11.18
CA LEU A 158 -13.24 21.00 -12.33
C LEU A 158 -14.45 20.32 -12.97
N GLY A 159 -15.67 20.80 -12.63
CA GLY A 159 -16.91 20.36 -13.26
C GLY A 159 -17.58 19.15 -12.60
N THR A 160 -18.61 18.61 -13.26
CA THR A 160 -19.46 17.52 -12.77
C THR A 160 -18.96 16.11 -13.17
N ALA A 161 -18.06 16.01 -14.14
CA ALA A 161 -17.50 14.74 -14.60
C ALA A 161 -16.19 14.42 -13.88
N ALA A 162 -16.03 13.17 -13.44
CA ALA A 162 -14.76 12.69 -12.92
C ALA A 162 -13.68 12.74 -14.01
N PRO A 163 -12.48 13.25 -13.73
CA PRO A 163 -11.40 13.26 -14.71
C PRO A 163 -11.03 11.83 -15.15
N THR A 164 -10.83 11.60 -16.43
CA THR A 164 -10.48 10.28 -16.98
C THR A 164 -9.17 9.69 -16.44
N TRP A 165 -8.28 10.54 -15.91
CA TRP A 165 -7.04 10.07 -15.29
C TRP A 165 -7.25 9.41 -13.92
N LEU A 166 -8.43 9.50 -13.31
CA LEU A 166 -8.75 8.76 -12.08
C LEU A 166 -8.86 7.26 -12.35
N ASP A 167 -9.52 6.86 -13.43
CA ASP A 167 -9.79 5.43 -13.74
C ASP A 167 -8.76 4.83 -14.71
N ARG A 168 -8.08 5.68 -15.50
CA ARG A 168 -7.09 5.22 -16.49
C ARG A 168 -6.03 4.29 -15.90
N PRO A 169 -5.45 4.54 -14.70
CA PRO A 169 -4.39 3.70 -14.17
C PRO A 169 -4.79 2.24 -13.99
N VAL A 170 -5.99 1.95 -13.47
CA VAL A 170 -6.44 0.57 -13.24
C VAL A 170 -6.71 -0.16 -14.57
N HIS A 171 -7.23 0.55 -15.57
CA HIS A 171 -7.43 -0.04 -16.89
C HIS A 171 -6.11 -0.36 -17.60
N GLU A 172 -5.11 0.50 -17.49
CA GLU A 172 -3.78 0.25 -18.02
C GLU A 172 -3.07 -0.87 -17.27
N PHE A 173 -3.16 -0.90 -15.95
CA PHE A 173 -2.61 -1.97 -15.12
C PHE A 173 -3.18 -3.33 -15.49
N ARG A 174 -4.51 -3.44 -15.67
CA ARG A 174 -5.16 -4.66 -16.15
C ARG A 174 -4.58 -5.13 -17.49
N LYS A 175 -4.41 -4.22 -18.47
CA LYS A 175 -3.82 -4.56 -19.78
C LYS A 175 -2.37 -5.05 -19.65
N ARG A 176 -1.58 -4.47 -18.73
CA ARG A 176 -0.20 -4.90 -18.49
C ARG A 176 -0.14 -6.27 -17.82
N LEU A 177 -1.01 -6.54 -16.86
CA LEU A 177 -1.12 -7.86 -16.24
C LEU A 177 -1.59 -8.92 -17.26
N ASP A 178 -2.52 -8.58 -18.14
CA ASP A 178 -2.98 -9.48 -19.21
C ASP A 178 -1.82 -9.88 -20.14
N ALA A 179 -1.02 -8.90 -20.56
CA ALA A 179 0.17 -9.16 -21.38
C ALA A 179 1.23 -10.04 -20.68
N LEU A 180 1.22 -10.11 -19.34
CA LEU A 180 2.10 -10.96 -18.54
C LEU A 180 1.44 -12.29 -18.13
N GLY A 181 0.18 -12.55 -18.51
CA GLY A 181 -0.58 -13.73 -18.10
C GLY A 181 -0.99 -13.72 -16.62
N LEU A 182 -1.08 -12.55 -16.00
CA LEU A 182 -1.38 -12.36 -14.57
C LEU A 182 -2.75 -11.73 -14.31
N VAL A 183 -3.55 -11.47 -15.34
CA VAL A 183 -4.82 -10.73 -15.20
C VAL A 183 -5.83 -11.41 -14.29
N ASP A 184 -5.83 -12.74 -14.20
CA ASP A 184 -6.71 -13.52 -13.31
C ASP A 184 -6.39 -13.34 -11.82
N ARG A 185 -5.21 -12.79 -11.51
CA ARG A 185 -4.80 -12.45 -10.14
C ARG A 185 -5.26 -11.06 -9.70
N LEU A 186 -5.80 -10.26 -10.62
CA LEU A 186 -6.21 -8.88 -10.35
C LEU A 186 -7.56 -8.82 -9.64
N VAL A 187 -7.56 -8.22 -8.45
CA VAL A 187 -8.78 -7.82 -7.75
C VAL A 187 -8.76 -6.31 -7.53
N ALA A 188 -9.48 -5.56 -8.36
CA ALA A 188 -9.68 -4.13 -8.17
C ALA A 188 -10.88 -3.93 -7.23
N LEU A 189 -10.64 -3.32 -6.07
CA LEU A 189 -11.65 -3.02 -5.08
C LEU A 189 -12.08 -1.56 -5.22
N ASP A 190 -13.39 -1.33 -5.23
CA ASP A 190 -13.95 0.00 -5.07
C ASP A 190 -13.79 0.49 -3.62
N PRO A 191 -13.82 1.81 -3.35
CA PRO A 191 -13.82 2.34 -2.00
C PRO A 191 -14.94 1.71 -1.14
N GLY A 192 -14.56 1.10 -0.02
CA GLY A 192 -15.47 0.33 0.84
C GLY A 192 -15.65 -1.14 0.46
N GLY A 193 -15.12 -1.57 -0.69
CA GLY A 193 -15.05 -2.97 -1.08
C GLY A 193 -14.13 -3.77 -0.15
N SER A 194 -14.40 -5.06 0.00
CA SER A 194 -13.60 -5.97 0.82
C SER A 194 -13.33 -7.28 0.11
N LEU A 195 -12.18 -7.87 0.43
CA LEU A 195 -11.79 -9.21 0.01
C LEU A 195 -11.74 -10.10 1.25
N GLU A 196 -12.51 -11.19 1.24
CA GLU A 196 -12.42 -12.20 2.27
C GLU A 196 -11.56 -13.36 1.76
N MET A 197 -10.53 -13.68 2.53
CA MET A 197 -9.69 -14.84 2.26
C MET A 197 -10.11 -15.98 3.18
N VAL A 198 -10.75 -17.00 2.61
CA VAL A 198 -11.16 -18.18 3.37
C VAL A 198 -10.21 -19.33 3.03
N SER A 199 -9.50 -19.82 4.04
CA SER A 199 -8.70 -21.04 3.90
C SER A 199 -9.58 -22.25 4.18
N ALA A 200 -9.95 -23.02 3.14
CA ALA A 200 -10.58 -24.31 3.30
C ALA A 200 -9.57 -25.46 3.33
N ASP A 201 -8.40 -25.27 2.72
CA ASP A 201 -7.36 -26.30 2.55
C ASP A 201 -5.95 -25.72 2.71
N GLY A 202 -5.80 -24.64 3.53
CA GLY A 202 -4.54 -23.90 3.66
C GLY A 202 -4.22 -23.01 2.44
N ARG A 203 -5.13 -22.91 1.46
CA ARG A 203 -4.99 -21.98 0.33
C ARG A 203 -6.09 -20.93 0.40
N PRO A 204 -5.73 -19.64 0.26
CA PRO A 204 -6.73 -18.57 0.29
C PRO A 204 -7.71 -18.72 -0.90
N ARG A 205 -8.99 -18.81 -0.59
CA ARG A 205 -10.06 -18.65 -1.58
C ARG A 205 -10.63 -17.25 -1.48
N ILE A 206 -10.74 -16.61 -2.63
CA ILE A 206 -11.13 -15.21 -2.74
C ILE A 206 -12.63 -15.13 -2.97
N HIS A 207 -13.36 -14.49 -2.06
CA HIS A 207 -14.75 -14.13 -2.24
C HIS A 207 -14.88 -12.60 -2.21
N PRO A 208 -15.09 -11.92 -3.36
CA PRO A 208 -15.44 -10.52 -3.35
C PRO A 208 -16.81 -10.36 -2.68
N ARG A 209 -16.90 -9.55 -1.65
CA ARG A 209 -18.20 -9.11 -1.11
C ARG A 209 -18.67 -7.92 -1.94
N SER A 210 -19.81 -8.09 -2.61
CA SER A 210 -20.56 -6.95 -3.14
C SER A 210 -21.07 -6.11 -1.96
N GLY A 211 -20.67 -4.83 -1.95
CA GLY A 211 -21.16 -3.84 -0.99
C GLY A 211 -22.64 -3.51 -1.19
#